data_5024ac7df21957fcea440bb51c16ee84
#
_entry.id   5024ac7df21957fcea440bb51c16ee84
#
_cell.length_a   1.000
_cell.length_b   1.000
_cell.length_c   1.000
_cell.angle_alpha   90.00
_cell.angle_beta   90.00
_cell.angle_gamma   90.00
#
_symmetry.space_group_name_H-M   'P 1'
#
loop_
_entity.id
_entity.type
_entity.pdbx_description
1 polymer ?
#
loop_
_entity_poly.entity_id
_entity_poly.type
_entity_poly.pdbx_seq_one_letter_code
_entity_poly.pdbx_strand_id
1 'polypeptide(L)'
;MSQTEIIIDQLNRAFEGEAWHGPALMEILEGVDAKTAAARPISTAHSTWELVLHLAGWEHVVTKRLHGEKGTLSDAENFPHLTDVSEKAWRDAVQSLRRTHDVLLKTVSSLTDAQLSGPVPGKDYDVQFMLHGVVQHAAYHGGQIALLKRAAG
;
A
#
# COMPACT_ATOMS: atom_id res chain seq x y z
N MET A 1 15.51 -0.31 -20.09
CA MET A 1 14.82 0.28 -18.94
C MET A 1 15.82 0.55 -17.81
N SER A 2 15.75 1.71 -17.21
CA SER A 2 16.49 1.99 -15.98
C SER A 2 15.96 1.17 -14.80
N GLN A 3 16.73 1.05 -13.73
CA GLN A 3 16.26 0.37 -12.51
C GLN A 3 15.05 1.09 -11.91
N THR A 4 15.03 2.40 -11.97
CA THR A 4 13.88 3.21 -11.54
C THR A 4 12.62 2.88 -12.33
N GLU A 5 12.72 2.77 -13.66
CA GLU A 5 11.59 2.37 -14.52
C GLU A 5 11.08 0.96 -14.22
N ILE A 6 11.98 0.01 -13.96
CA ILE A 6 11.60 -1.35 -13.55
C ILE A 6 10.83 -1.34 -12.24
N ILE A 7 11.27 -0.57 -11.25
CA ILE A 7 10.58 -0.45 -9.97
C ILE A 7 9.20 0.18 -10.13
N ILE A 8 9.08 1.24 -10.93
CA ILE A 8 7.79 1.88 -11.25
C ILE A 8 6.83 0.87 -11.90
N ASP A 9 7.30 0.10 -12.89
CA ASP A 9 6.50 -0.94 -13.53
C ASP A 9 5.98 -1.95 -12.50
N GLN A 10 6.83 -2.42 -11.59
CA GLN A 10 6.44 -3.38 -10.55
C GLN A 10 5.46 -2.78 -9.53
N LEU A 11 5.66 -1.53 -9.10
CA LEU A 11 4.72 -0.81 -8.24
C LEU A 11 3.35 -0.70 -8.89
N ASN A 12 3.29 -0.31 -10.17
CA ASN A 12 2.05 -0.21 -10.93
C ASN A 12 1.34 -1.56 -11.07
N ARG A 13 2.08 -2.62 -11.41
CA ARG A 13 1.49 -3.96 -11.56
C ARG A 13 0.92 -4.50 -10.26
N ALA A 14 1.63 -4.35 -9.15
CA ALA A 14 1.15 -4.81 -7.85
C ALA A 14 -0.09 -4.04 -7.39
N PHE A 15 -0.23 -2.79 -7.79
CA PHE A 15 -1.32 -1.90 -7.39
C PHE A 15 -2.51 -1.94 -8.36
N GLU A 16 -2.30 -1.71 -9.66
CA GLU A 16 -3.38 -1.55 -10.65
C GLU A 16 -3.76 -2.84 -11.37
N GLY A 17 -2.80 -3.61 -11.85
CA GLY A 17 -3.09 -4.81 -12.63
C GLY A 17 -1.92 -5.40 -13.39
N GLU A 18 -2.17 -6.56 -13.98
CA GLU A 18 -1.17 -7.32 -14.73
C GLU A 18 0.03 -7.77 -13.90
N ALA A 19 -0.17 -7.99 -12.61
CA ALA A 19 0.85 -8.56 -11.74
C ALA A 19 1.03 -10.06 -12.03
N TRP A 20 2.28 -10.52 -11.98
CA TRP A 20 2.58 -11.93 -12.23
C TRP A 20 1.90 -12.87 -11.23
N HIS A 21 1.72 -12.42 -9.98
CA HIS A 21 1.12 -13.23 -8.91
C HIS A 21 -0.40 -13.42 -9.06
N GLY A 22 -1.07 -12.68 -9.92
CA GLY A 22 -2.53 -12.69 -10.07
C GLY A 22 -3.15 -11.31 -9.86
N PRO A 23 -4.41 -11.23 -9.36
CA PRO A 23 -5.09 -9.95 -9.19
C PRO A 23 -4.30 -8.95 -8.36
N ALA A 24 -4.19 -7.73 -8.86
CA ALA A 24 -3.55 -6.62 -8.16
C ALA A 24 -4.49 -6.04 -7.10
N LEU A 25 -3.93 -5.19 -6.24
CA LEU A 25 -4.64 -4.63 -5.09
C LEU A 25 -5.97 -3.96 -5.48
N MET A 26 -5.97 -3.09 -6.49
CA MET A 26 -7.19 -2.38 -6.91
C MET A 26 -8.20 -3.29 -7.61
N GLU A 27 -7.74 -4.32 -8.30
CA GLU A 27 -8.62 -5.35 -8.87
C GLU A 27 -9.32 -6.15 -7.77
N ILE A 28 -8.60 -6.49 -6.68
CA ILE A 28 -9.17 -7.20 -5.52
C ILE A 28 -10.20 -6.33 -4.80
N LEU A 29 -9.95 -5.01 -4.70
CA LEU A 29 -10.86 -4.07 -4.03
C LEU A 29 -12.10 -3.73 -4.85
N GLU A 30 -12.13 -4.06 -6.14
CA GLU A 30 -13.27 -3.80 -6.99
C GLU A 30 -14.53 -4.49 -6.45
N GLY A 31 -15.62 -3.72 -6.35
CA GLY A 31 -16.91 -4.21 -5.86
C GLY A 31 -16.99 -4.42 -4.35
N VAL A 32 -15.95 -4.12 -3.58
CA VAL A 32 -15.99 -4.18 -2.12
C VAL A 32 -16.73 -2.96 -1.59
N ASP A 33 -17.82 -3.19 -0.85
CA ASP A 33 -18.60 -2.15 -0.17
C ASP A 33 -18.11 -1.92 1.28
N ALA A 34 -18.62 -0.88 1.92
CA ALA A 34 -18.23 -0.54 3.29
C ALA A 34 -18.50 -1.67 4.29
N LYS A 35 -19.62 -2.38 4.13
CA LYS A 35 -19.99 -3.48 5.02
C LYS A 35 -18.98 -4.63 4.91
N THR A 36 -18.65 -5.04 3.70
CA THR A 36 -17.65 -6.08 3.44
C THR A 36 -16.27 -5.64 3.90
N ALA A 37 -15.89 -4.38 3.64
CA ALA A 37 -14.60 -3.84 4.03
C ALA A 37 -14.41 -3.79 5.55
N ALA A 38 -15.45 -3.44 6.31
CA ALA A 38 -15.41 -3.36 7.77
C ALA A 38 -15.58 -4.71 8.46
N ALA A 39 -16.06 -5.73 7.75
CA ALA A 39 -16.29 -7.06 8.32
C ALA A 39 -14.99 -7.72 8.80
N ARG A 40 -15.11 -8.51 9.87
CA ARG A 40 -14.03 -9.33 10.43
C ARG A 40 -14.44 -10.80 10.39
N PRO A 41 -14.47 -11.44 9.20
CA PRO A 41 -14.84 -12.85 9.09
C PRO A 41 -13.84 -13.79 9.79
N ILE A 42 -12.62 -13.31 9.98
CA ILE A 42 -11.59 -13.95 10.80
C ILE A 42 -11.34 -13.02 11.98
N SER A 43 -11.84 -13.39 13.16
CA SER A 43 -11.88 -12.51 14.33
C SER A 43 -10.52 -12.01 14.83
N THR A 44 -9.46 -12.77 14.57
CA THR A 44 -8.07 -12.43 14.96
C THR A 44 -7.30 -11.67 13.88
N ALA A 45 -7.90 -11.46 12.70
CA ALA A 45 -7.30 -10.73 11.60
C ALA A 45 -7.84 -9.29 11.50
N HIS A 46 -7.07 -8.41 10.88
CA HIS A 46 -7.55 -7.08 10.51
C HIS A 46 -8.61 -7.17 9.41
N SER A 47 -9.51 -6.19 9.37
CA SER A 47 -10.48 -6.06 8.29
C SER A 47 -9.81 -5.57 7.00
N THR A 48 -10.48 -5.75 5.87
CA THR A 48 -10.04 -5.16 4.57
C THR A 48 -9.83 -3.65 4.68
N TRP A 49 -10.72 -2.95 5.37
CA TRP A 49 -10.61 -1.49 5.55
C TRP A 49 -9.36 -1.10 6.34
N GLU A 50 -9.09 -1.79 7.43
CA GLU A 50 -7.86 -1.54 8.22
C GLU A 50 -6.61 -1.79 7.39
N LEU A 51 -6.60 -2.81 6.52
CA LEU A 51 -5.48 -3.09 5.62
C LEU A 51 -5.31 -2.01 4.55
N VAL A 52 -6.39 -1.44 4.03
CA VAL A 52 -6.34 -0.31 3.09
C VAL A 52 -5.71 0.92 3.76
N LEU A 53 -6.13 1.25 4.97
CA LEU A 53 -5.54 2.36 5.74
C LEU A 53 -4.07 2.12 6.06
N HIS A 54 -3.72 0.89 6.43
CA HIS A 54 -2.35 0.45 6.71
C HIS A 54 -1.44 0.62 5.47
N LEU A 55 -1.89 0.16 4.31
CA LEU A 55 -1.15 0.31 3.06
C LEU A 55 -0.92 1.78 2.69
N ALA A 56 -1.97 2.61 2.79
CA ALA A 56 -1.85 4.04 2.52
C ALA A 56 -0.88 4.73 3.49
N GLY A 57 -0.94 4.38 4.77
CA GLY A 57 -0.04 4.91 5.79
C GLY A 57 1.43 4.61 5.48
N TRP A 58 1.74 3.38 5.10
CA TRP A 58 3.12 2.98 4.79
C TRP A 58 3.63 3.58 3.48
N GLU A 59 2.83 3.67 2.44
CA GLU A 59 3.26 4.37 1.22
C GLU A 59 3.53 5.85 1.47
N HIS A 60 2.74 6.48 2.34
CA HIS A 60 3.01 7.87 2.77
C HIS A 60 4.34 7.98 3.52
N VAL A 61 4.63 7.05 4.44
CA VAL A 61 5.91 6.97 5.15
C VAL A 61 7.08 6.80 4.17
N VAL A 62 6.94 5.90 3.20
CA VAL A 62 7.98 5.68 2.17
C VAL A 62 8.24 6.96 1.38
N THR A 63 7.20 7.67 0.98
CA THR A 63 7.34 8.96 0.29
C THR A 63 8.12 9.97 1.14
N LYS A 64 7.81 10.08 2.44
CA LYS A 64 8.57 10.93 3.37
C LYS A 64 10.04 10.54 3.45
N ARG A 65 10.33 9.24 3.55
CA ARG A 65 11.70 8.73 3.59
C ARG A 65 12.48 9.04 2.31
N LEU A 66 11.82 9.00 1.15
CA LEU A 66 12.42 9.40 -0.12
C LEU A 66 12.77 10.91 -0.17
N HIS A 67 12.08 11.73 0.62
CA HIS A 67 12.40 13.14 0.82
C HIS A 67 13.42 13.41 1.94
N GLY A 68 14.01 12.37 2.51
CA GLY A 68 15.05 12.49 3.54
C GLY A 68 14.53 12.57 4.98
N GLU A 69 13.26 12.34 5.21
CA GLU A 69 12.66 12.35 6.55
C GLU A 69 12.76 10.98 7.23
N LYS A 70 12.86 10.97 8.57
CA LYS A 70 12.77 9.76 9.39
C LYS A 70 11.30 9.45 9.69
N GLY A 71 10.55 8.99 8.69
CA GLY A 71 9.14 8.64 8.85
C GLY A 71 8.93 7.25 9.46
N THR A 72 7.91 7.13 10.32
CA THR A 72 7.38 5.86 10.81
C THR A 72 5.91 6.05 11.21
N LEU A 73 5.21 4.97 11.54
CA LEU A 73 3.86 5.00 12.08
C LEU A 73 3.89 4.55 13.54
N SER A 74 3.11 5.22 14.40
CA SER A 74 2.75 4.70 15.71
C SER A 74 1.83 3.48 15.56
N ASP A 75 1.63 2.70 16.63
CA ASP A 75 0.72 1.56 16.59
C ASP A 75 -0.71 1.97 16.18
N ALA A 76 -1.17 3.11 16.67
CA ALA A 76 -2.49 3.65 16.32
C ALA A 76 -2.60 4.12 14.88
N GLU A 77 -1.51 4.63 14.29
CA GLU A 77 -1.47 5.04 12.87
C GLU A 77 -1.29 3.83 11.94
N ASN A 78 -0.64 2.78 12.42
CA ASN A 78 -0.37 1.57 11.65
C ASN A 78 -1.67 0.82 11.32
N PHE A 79 -2.58 0.69 12.30
CA PHE A 79 -3.92 0.13 12.10
C PHE A 79 -4.94 1.03 12.80
N PRO A 80 -5.38 2.12 12.14
CA PRO A 80 -6.32 3.06 12.75
C PRO A 80 -7.68 2.42 13.05
N HIS A 81 -8.29 2.82 14.16
CA HIS A 81 -9.65 2.43 14.46
C HIS A 81 -10.64 3.03 13.47
N LEU A 82 -11.61 2.21 13.03
CA LEU A 82 -12.71 2.67 12.21
C LEU A 82 -13.74 3.38 13.08
N THR A 83 -13.96 4.67 12.83
CA THR A 83 -14.94 5.50 13.55
C THR A 83 -16.18 5.78 12.73
N ASP A 84 -16.03 5.93 11.41
CA ASP A 84 -17.11 6.08 10.44
C ASP A 84 -17.01 4.93 9.43
N VAL A 85 -18.02 4.09 9.38
CA VAL A 85 -18.10 2.92 8.49
C VAL A 85 -19.13 3.11 7.37
N SER A 86 -19.41 4.35 7.00
CA SER A 86 -20.29 4.71 5.89
C SER A 86 -19.66 4.38 4.53
N GLU A 87 -20.49 4.24 3.50
CA GLU A 87 -20.01 4.08 2.12
C GLU A 87 -19.14 5.25 1.66
N LYS A 88 -19.47 6.47 2.10
CA LYS A 88 -18.66 7.64 1.79
C LYS A 88 -17.26 7.52 2.38
N ALA A 89 -17.16 7.16 3.67
CA ALA A 89 -15.87 7.01 4.35
C ALA A 89 -15.03 5.88 3.73
N TRP A 90 -15.66 4.79 3.29
CA TRP A 90 -14.97 3.72 2.57
C TRP A 90 -14.40 4.19 1.23
N ARG A 91 -15.22 4.86 0.42
CA ARG A 91 -14.74 5.43 -0.85
C ARG A 91 -13.59 6.42 -0.64
N ASP A 92 -13.68 7.26 0.39
CA ASP A 92 -12.63 8.22 0.74
C ASP A 92 -11.33 7.50 1.13
N ALA A 93 -11.42 6.38 1.86
CA ALA A 93 -10.25 5.55 2.21
C ALA A 93 -9.57 4.95 0.98
N VAL A 94 -10.34 4.37 0.05
CA VAL A 94 -9.82 3.82 -1.21
C VAL A 94 -9.19 4.92 -2.08
N GLN A 95 -9.83 6.07 -2.18
CA GLN A 95 -9.28 7.22 -2.92
C GLN A 95 -8.01 7.76 -2.27
N SER A 96 -7.94 7.77 -0.95
CA SER A 96 -6.72 8.16 -0.23
C SER A 96 -5.57 7.21 -0.55
N LEU A 97 -5.82 5.92 -0.60
CA LEU A 97 -4.83 4.93 -1.02
C LEU A 97 -4.34 5.21 -2.45
N ARG A 98 -5.25 5.47 -3.39
CA ARG A 98 -4.88 5.84 -4.77
C ARG A 98 -4.01 7.09 -4.83
N ARG A 99 -4.42 8.15 -4.15
CA ARG A 99 -3.64 9.42 -4.12
C ARG A 99 -2.24 9.22 -3.53
N THR A 100 -2.16 8.45 -2.45
CA THR A 100 -0.87 8.15 -1.80
C THR A 100 0.04 7.38 -2.74
N HIS A 101 -0.51 6.42 -3.47
CA HIS A 101 0.23 5.64 -4.48
C HIS A 101 0.71 6.53 -5.64
N ASP A 102 -0.15 7.41 -6.17
CA ASP A 102 0.22 8.34 -7.24
C ASP A 102 1.37 9.28 -6.81
N VAL A 103 1.32 9.77 -5.57
CA VAL A 103 2.39 10.61 -5.01
C VAL A 103 3.69 9.83 -4.89
N LEU A 104 3.62 8.57 -4.43
CA LEU A 104 4.77 7.69 -4.35
C LEU A 104 5.38 7.45 -5.73
N LEU A 105 4.58 7.09 -6.73
CA LEU A 105 5.06 6.87 -8.11
C LEU A 105 5.73 8.12 -8.68
N LYS A 106 5.13 9.29 -8.49
CA LYS A 106 5.71 10.57 -8.92
C LYS A 106 7.04 10.83 -8.23
N THR A 107 7.14 10.54 -6.94
CA THR A 107 8.38 10.70 -6.18
C THR A 107 9.45 9.74 -6.70
N VAL A 108 9.12 8.46 -6.90
CA VAL A 108 10.04 7.47 -7.45
C VAL A 108 10.51 7.85 -8.85
N SER A 109 9.62 8.37 -9.70
CA SER A 109 9.96 8.77 -11.07
C SER A 109 10.98 9.92 -11.14
N SER A 110 11.14 10.67 -10.05
CA SER A 110 12.14 11.73 -9.96
C SER A 110 13.52 11.24 -9.50
N LEU A 111 13.64 9.97 -9.11
CA LEU A 111 14.91 9.39 -8.67
C LEU A 111 15.78 8.97 -9.87
N THR A 112 17.08 9.10 -9.69
CA THR A 112 18.08 8.48 -10.57
C THR A 112 18.40 7.07 -10.07
N ASP A 113 18.91 6.21 -10.95
CA ASP A 113 19.35 4.87 -10.55
C ASP A 113 20.43 4.91 -9.45
N ALA A 114 21.30 5.92 -9.48
CA ALA A 114 22.32 6.11 -8.44
C ALA A 114 21.71 6.37 -7.05
N GLN A 115 20.57 7.05 -6.98
CA GLN A 115 19.88 7.32 -5.71
C GLN A 115 19.23 6.08 -5.10
N LEU A 116 18.98 5.03 -5.90
CA LEU A 116 18.42 3.77 -5.40
C LEU A 116 19.36 3.06 -4.41
N SER A 117 20.67 3.23 -4.58
CA SER A 117 21.70 2.70 -3.65
C SER A 117 21.92 3.61 -2.44
N GLY A 118 21.21 4.72 -2.35
CA GLY A 118 21.32 5.66 -1.24
C GLY A 118 20.69 5.12 0.05
N PRO A 119 21.14 5.61 1.22
CA PRO A 119 20.62 5.16 2.49
C PRO A 119 19.21 5.70 2.74
N VAL A 120 18.39 4.90 3.43
CA VAL A 120 17.10 5.37 3.97
C VAL A 120 17.35 5.94 5.36
N PRO A 121 16.89 7.18 5.67
CA PRO A 121 17.16 7.81 6.97
C PRO A 121 16.76 6.94 8.17
N GLY A 122 17.73 6.66 9.06
CA GLY A 122 17.52 5.86 10.28
C GLY A 122 17.33 4.37 10.06
N LYS A 123 17.64 3.84 8.87
CA LYS A 123 17.53 2.42 8.52
C LYS A 123 18.88 1.86 8.06
N ASP A 124 19.01 0.55 8.14
CA ASP A 124 20.19 -0.21 7.71
C ASP A 124 20.04 -0.81 6.30
N TYR A 125 19.08 -0.33 5.53
CA TYR A 125 18.82 -0.72 4.15
C TYR A 125 18.77 0.51 3.23
N ASP A 126 18.92 0.26 1.93
CA ASP A 126 18.88 1.30 0.90
C ASP A 126 17.46 1.55 0.33
N VAL A 127 17.36 2.56 -0.52
CA VAL A 127 16.11 2.95 -1.18
C VAL A 127 15.56 1.81 -2.04
N GLN A 128 16.43 1.10 -2.76
CA GLN A 128 16.01 0.00 -3.63
C GLN A 128 15.32 -1.11 -2.83
N PHE A 129 15.92 -1.54 -1.73
CA PHE A 129 15.32 -2.54 -0.83
C PHE A 129 13.96 -2.09 -0.32
N MET A 130 13.84 -0.83 0.11
CA MET A 130 12.57 -0.27 0.59
C MET A 130 11.50 -0.29 -0.50
N LEU A 131 11.81 0.11 -1.73
CA LEU A 131 10.84 0.14 -2.83
C LEU A 131 10.41 -1.26 -3.28
N HIS A 132 11.31 -2.23 -3.32
CA HIS A 132 10.93 -3.63 -3.52
C HIS A 132 10.03 -4.12 -2.37
N GLY A 133 10.28 -3.66 -1.15
CA GLY A 133 9.44 -3.92 0.00
C GLY A 133 8.01 -3.42 -0.18
N VAL A 134 7.80 -2.26 -0.80
CA VAL A 134 6.45 -1.73 -1.11
C VAL A 134 5.70 -2.67 -2.06
N VAL A 135 6.36 -3.16 -3.10
CA VAL A 135 5.76 -4.13 -4.04
C VAL A 135 5.34 -5.41 -3.31
N GLN A 136 6.23 -5.96 -2.49
CA GLN A 136 5.96 -7.17 -1.71
C GLN A 136 4.84 -6.95 -0.70
N HIS A 137 4.79 -5.78 -0.06
CA HIS A 137 3.79 -5.39 0.93
C HIS A 137 2.39 -5.33 0.31
N ALA A 138 2.27 -4.74 -0.89
CA ALA A 138 1.02 -4.71 -1.64
C ALA A 138 0.54 -6.13 -2.01
N ALA A 139 1.44 -7.00 -2.46
CA ALA A 139 1.11 -8.39 -2.78
C ALA A 139 0.69 -9.20 -1.54
N TYR A 140 1.43 -9.04 -0.43
CA TYR A 140 1.16 -9.73 0.84
C TYR A 140 -0.22 -9.37 1.40
N HIS A 141 -0.52 -8.08 1.53
CA HIS A 141 -1.82 -7.64 2.03
C HIS A 141 -2.94 -7.79 0.99
N GLY A 142 -2.64 -7.69 -0.29
CA GLY A 142 -3.58 -8.02 -1.35
C GLY A 142 -4.10 -9.45 -1.25
N GLY A 143 -3.23 -10.42 -0.98
CA GLY A 143 -3.62 -11.81 -0.73
C GLY A 143 -4.51 -11.97 0.50
N GLN A 144 -4.24 -11.25 1.58
CA GLN A 144 -5.08 -11.24 2.79
C GLN A 144 -6.47 -10.65 2.48
N ILE A 145 -6.53 -9.54 1.76
CA ILE A 145 -7.80 -8.91 1.35
C ILE A 145 -8.62 -9.86 0.47
N ALA A 146 -7.97 -10.56 -0.47
CA ALA A 146 -8.65 -11.53 -1.31
C ALA A 146 -9.32 -12.65 -0.51
N LEU A 147 -8.66 -13.16 0.52
CA LEU A 147 -9.22 -14.16 1.43
C LEU A 147 -10.35 -13.58 2.28
N LEU A 148 -10.19 -12.39 2.84
CA LEU A 148 -11.22 -11.72 3.64
C LEU A 148 -12.47 -11.42 2.81
N LYS A 149 -12.32 -10.98 1.58
CA LYS A 149 -13.42 -10.74 0.65
C LYS A 149 -14.24 -12.00 0.40
N ARG A 150 -13.59 -13.12 0.17
CA ARG A 150 -14.28 -14.42 -0.02
C ARG A 150 -14.97 -14.91 1.26
N ALA A 151 -14.33 -14.74 2.40
CA ALA A 151 -14.86 -15.15 3.69
C ALA A 151 -16.06 -14.29 4.14
N ALA A 152 -16.15 -13.03 3.73
CA ALA A 152 -17.22 -12.10 4.06
C ALA A 152 -18.43 -12.23 3.13
N GLY A 153 -18.24 -12.78 1.97
CA GLY A 153 -19.27 -12.86 0.94
C GLY A 153 -19.58 -14.25 0.54
#